data_4c6176f99ad5b2e883c1e6e4d0c871bd
#
_entry.id   4c6176f99ad5b2e883c1e6e4d0c871bd
#
_cell.length_a   1.000
_cell.length_b   1.000
_cell.length_c   1.000
_cell.angle_alpha   90.00
_cell.angle_beta   90.00
_cell.angle_gamma   90.00
#
_symmetry.space_group_name_H-M   'P 1'
#
loop_
_entity.id
_entity.type
_entity.pdbx_description
1 polymer ?
#
loop_
_entity_poly.entity_id
_entity_poly.type
_entity_poly.pdbx_seq_one_letter_code
_entity_poly.pdbx_strand_id
1 'polypeptide(L)'
;TRLNSVTTGSIYQAVINKERRGSYNGGTVQVIPHITGEIRERIHRVASNSNADIIITEIGGTVGDIESLPFLEAIREFKNDVNRNDVAYIHVTLLPYIKTSGEIKTKPTQHSVKELRSIGIQPDLLVCRSDKPINEGLKKKLSGFCGVNINSVIEALDADSIYSVPLSLKKEGLCKETLKYLELENKECDLKNWENLIHNLRNPGAPIKVALVGKYIELGDAYLSVVEALRHACIEQKALLDLHWVSAEMIEKNSAETYLNEVDAIVVPGGFGNRGVNGKISAIKFARENKIPFLGLCLG
;
A
#
# COMPACT_ATOMS: atom_id res chain seq x y z
N THR A 1 -0.84 10.54 -9.59
CA THR A 1 0.03 11.29 -10.53
C THR A 1 1.45 10.73 -10.49
N ARG A 2 2.30 11.07 -11.50
CA ARG A 2 3.72 10.68 -11.50
C ARG A 2 4.53 11.26 -10.33
N LEU A 3 3.99 12.23 -9.61
CA LEU A 3 4.62 12.85 -8.45
C LEU A 3 4.45 12.02 -7.17
N ASN A 4 3.47 11.11 -7.12
CA ASN A 4 3.12 10.38 -5.90
C ASN A 4 3.98 9.13 -5.65
N SER A 5 4.89 8.80 -6.55
CA SER A 5 5.78 7.66 -6.39
C SER A 5 7.22 8.06 -6.70
N VAL A 6 8.12 7.71 -5.79
CA VAL A 6 9.54 8.02 -5.89
C VAL A 6 10.33 6.74 -5.62
N THR A 7 11.26 6.42 -6.52
CA THR A 7 12.16 5.27 -6.35
C THR A 7 13.58 5.75 -6.08
N THR A 8 14.37 4.93 -5.37
CA THR A 8 15.81 5.19 -5.13
C THR A 8 16.53 5.51 -6.43
N GLY A 9 16.33 4.70 -7.48
CA GLY A 9 16.97 4.94 -8.78
C GLY A 9 16.61 6.30 -9.39
N SER A 10 15.37 6.76 -9.25
CA SER A 10 14.95 8.07 -9.78
C SER A 10 15.60 9.25 -9.04
N ILE A 11 15.83 9.11 -7.73
CA ILE A 11 16.53 10.12 -6.91
C ILE A 11 18.00 10.19 -7.31
N TYR A 12 18.70 9.06 -7.31
CA TYR A 12 20.12 9.02 -7.67
C TYR A 12 20.35 9.51 -9.10
N GLN A 13 19.51 9.10 -10.05
CA GLN A 13 19.62 9.58 -11.43
C GLN A 13 19.42 11.10 -11.53
N ALA A 14 18.49 11.68 -10.76
CA ALA A 14 18.28 13.12 -10.73
C ALA A 14 19.52 13.87 -10.22
N VAL A 15 20.12 13.40 -9.12
CA VAL A 15 21.34 13.99 -8.55
C VAL A 15 22.53 13.85 -9.48
N ILE A 16 22.76 12.67 -10.09
CA ILE A 16 23.82 12.44 -11.09
C ILE A 16 23.64 13.39 -12.29
N ASN A 17 22.41 13.57 -12.76
CA ASN A 17 22.14 14.48 -13.88
C ASN A 17 22.40 15.94 -13.49
N LYS A 18 22.06 16.37 -12.27
CA LYS A 18 22.38 17.71 -11.74
C LYS A 18 23.89 17.91 -11.65
N GLU A 19 24.63 16.92 -11.16
CA GLU A 19 26.11 16.95 -11.08
C GLU A 19 26.75 17.12 -12.46
N ARG A 20 26.37 16.27 -13.42
CA ARG A 20 26.88 16.31 -14.80
C ARG A 20 26.60 17.62 -15.53
N ARG A 21 25.52 18.32 -15.15
CA ARG A 21 25.19 19.64 -15.69
C ARG A 21 25.89 20.79 -14.98
N GLY A 22 26.72 20.49 -13.97
CA GLY A 22 27.42 21.51 -13.18
C GLY A 22 26.59 22.21 -12.14
N SER A 23 25.42 21.71 -11.79
CA SER A 23 24.49 22.35 -10.84
C SER A 23 25.07 22.49 -9.43
N TYR A 24 26.12 21.78 -9.10
CA TYR A 24 26.80 21.82 -7.80
C TYR A 24 28.13 22.60 -7.83
N ASN A 25 28.40 23.36 -8.90
CA ASN A 25 29.57 24.25 -9.04
C ASN A 25 30.90 23.56 -8.73
N GLY A 26 31.07 22.28 -9.10
CA GLY A 26 32.28 21.49 -8.86
C GLY A 26 32.44 20.99 -7.41
N GLY A 27 31.47 21.20 -6.55
CA GLY A 27 31.45 20.65 -5.19
C GLY A 27 31.31 19.13 -5.19
N THR A 28 31.85 18.48 -4.15
CA THR A 28 31.71 17.03 -3.96
C THR A 28 30.25 16.67 -3.66
N VAL A 29 29.65 15.83 -4.50
CA VAL A 29 28.28 15.32 -4.30
C VAL A 29 28.29 14.19 -3.27
N GLN A 30 27.42 14.28 -2.28
CA GLN A 30 27.33 13.34 -1.15
C GLN A 30 25.85 12.92 -0.93
N VAL A 31 25.64 11.87 -0.14
CA VAL A 31 24.27 11.46 0.24
C VAL A 31 23.59 12.60 0.99
N ILE A 32 24.25 13.14 2.00
CA ILE A 32 23.83 14.37 2.70
C ILE A 32 24.78 15.49 2.24
N PRO A 33 24.30 16.62 1.71
CA PRO A 33 22.88 17.04 1.62
C PRO A 33 22.22 16.80 0.25
N HIS A 34 22.88 16.15 -0.73
CA HIS A 34 22.42 16.19 -2.13
C HIS A 34 21.30 15.16 -2.42
N ILE A 35 21.50 13.90 -1.99
CA ILE A 35 20.45 12.85 -2.14
C ILE A 35 19.27 13.16 -1.20
N THR A 36 19.55 13.46 0.06
CA THR A 36 18.50 13.83 1.04
C THR A 36 17.75 15.09 0.63
N GLY A 37 18.45 16.07 0.07
CA GLY A 37 17.83 17.30 -0.47
C GLY A 37 16.89 17.03 -1.64
N GLU A 38 17.28 16.15 -2.59
CA GLU A 38 16.40 15.75 -3.70
C GLU A 38 15.14 15.03 -3.19
N ILE A 39 15.27 14.17 -2.16
CA ILE A 39 14.11 13.49 -1.55
C ILE A 39 13.16 14.51 -0.93
N ARG A 40 13.68 15.44 -0.11
CA ARG A 40 12.89 16.52 0.51
C ARG A 40 12.20 17.42 -0.54
N GLU A 41 12.93 17.77 -1.61
CA GLU A 41 12.37 18.54 -2.73
C GLU A 41 11.18 17.81 -3.37
N ARG A 42 11.21 16.47 -3.47
CA ARG A 42 10.07 15.70 -3.99
C ARG A 42 8.85 15.77 -3.10
N ILE A 43 9.03 15.72 -1.78
CA ILE A 43 7.94 15.87 -0.81
C ILE A 43 7.32 17.28 -0.93
N HIS A 44 8.13 18.32 -0.89
CA HIS A 44 7.67 19.71 -1.06
C HIS A 44 6.95 19.93 -2.40
N ARG A 45 7.44 19.30 -3.47
CA ARG A 45 6.82 19.40 -4.81
C ARG A 45 5.41 18.80 -4.83
N VAL A 46 5.16 17.71 -4.12
CA VAL A 46 3.79 17.17 -3.99
C VAL A 46 2.91 18.16 -3.27
N ALA A 47 3.36 18.73 -2.17
CA ALA A 47 2.61 19.75 -1.41
C ALA A 47 2.29 20.98 -2.26
N SER A 48 3.29 21.52 -2.97
CA SER A 48 3.13 22.72 -3.79
C SER A 48 2.24 22.52 -5.04
N ASN A 49 2.13 21.31 -5.55
CA ASN A 49 1.35 20.98 -6.75
C ASN A 49 -0.02 20.37 -6.43
N SER A 50 -0.40 20.31 -5.17
CA SER A 50 -1.71 19.83 -4.73
C SER A 50 -2.40 20.87 -3.86
N ASN A 51 -3.73 20.85 -3.80
CA ASN A 51 -4.51 21.63 -2.85
C ASN A 51 -4.82 20.83 -1.59
N ALA A 52 -3.94 19.90 -1.23
CA ALA A 52 -4.15 19.03 -0.08
C ALA A 52 -3.70 19.73 1.21
N ASP A 53 -4.55 19.70 2.22
CA ASP A 53 -4.23 20.22 3.56
C ASP A 53 -3.26 19.29 4.31
N ILE A 54 -3.25 18.00 3.96
CA ILE A 54 -2.43 16.96 4.59
C ILE A 54 -1.74 16.14 3.51
N ILE A 55 -0.44 15.94 3.66
CA ILE A 55 0.38 15.05 2.82
C ILE A 55 0.81 13.85 3.67
N ILE A 56 0.48 12.66 3.21
CA ILE A 56 0.95 11.41 3.82
C ILE A 56 2.10 10.88 2.98
N THR A 57 3.28 10.82 3.57
CA THR A 57 4.50 10.26 2.94
C THR A 57 4.81 8.92 3.56
N GLU A 58 4.83 7.87 2.75
CA GLU A 58 5.22 6.53 3.18
C GLU A 58 6.68 6.27 2.80
N ILE A 59 7.46 5.79 3.77
CA ILE A 59 8.83 5.36 3.57
C ILE A 59 8.87 3.84 3.64
N GLY A 60 9.11 3.21 2.50
CA GLY A 60 9.16 1.76 2.38
C GLY A 60 10.42 1.15 2.98
N GLY A 61 10.32 -0.12 3.33
CA GLY A 61 11.41 -0.91 3.90
C GLY A 61 11.40 -0.97 5.43
N THR A 62 12.29 -1.80 5.95
CA THR A 62 12.46 -1.96 7.41
C THR A 62 13.45 -0.93 7.93
N VAL A 63 13.16 -0.34 9.10
CA VAL A 63 14.12 0.55 9.77
C VAL A 63 15.40 -0.23 10.10
N GLY A 64 16.53 0.28 9.63
CA GLY A 64 17.83 -0.38 9.71
C GLY A 64 18.33 -0.96 8.39
N ASP A 65 17.47 -1.06 7.37
CA ASP A 65 17.89 -1.48 6.02
C ASP A 65 18.68 -0.36 5.34
N ILE A 66 19.74 -0.74 4.66
CA ILE A 66 20.65 0.19 3.94
C ILE A 66 19.90 0.98 2.88
N GLU A 67 18.96 0.34 2.18
CA GLU A 67 18.18 0.95 1.09
C GLU A 67 17.27 2.08 1.56
N SER A 68 16.75 2.01 2.79
CA SER A 68 15.84 3.03 3.34
C SER A 68 16.59 4.18 4.03
N LEU A 69 17.86 4.00 4.37
CA LEU A 69 18.63 4.96 5.17
C LEU A 69 18.63 6.39 4.59
N PRO A 70 18.88 6.63 3.28
CA PRO A 70 18.84 7.98 2.72
C PRO A 70 17.46 8.65 2.85
N PHE A 71 16.38 7.88 2.80
CA PHE A 71 15.02 8.39 2.98
C PHE A 71 14.75 8.73 4.43
N LEU A 72 15.20 7.90 5.38
CA LEU A 72 15.09 8.17 6.80
C LEU A 72 15.88 9.42 7.19
N GLU A 73 17.10 9.57 6.68
CA GLU A 73 17.88 10.80 6.86
C GLU A 73 17.17 12.02 6.28
N ALA A 74 16.57 11.90 5.10
CA ALA A 74 15.83 12.99 4.49
C ALA A 74 14.63 13.44 5.33
N ILE A 75 13.83 12.51 5.85
CA ILE A 75 12.67 12.88 6.71
C ILE A 75 13.12 13.37 8.09
N ARG A 76 14.27 12.92 8.61
CA ARG A 76 14.88 13.49 9.81
C ARG A 76 15.20 14.98 9.59
N GLU A 77 15.84 15.30 8.46
CA GLU A 77 16.16 16.67 8.08
C GLU A 77 14.91 17.51 7.79
N PHE A 78 13.86 16.88 7.23
CA PHE A 78 12.60 17.54 6.85
C PHE A 78 11.95 18.28 8.02
N LYS A 79 12.15 17.81 9.26
CA LYS A 79 11.67 18.47 10.47
C LYS A 79 12.22 19.88 10.65
N ASN A 80 13.36 20.19 10.00
CA ASN A 80 13.95 21.53 10.02
C ASN A 80 13.39 22.45 8.92
N ASP A 81 12.71 21.88 7.92
CA ASP A 81 12.13 22.63 6.80
C ASP A 81 10.73 23.17 7.12
N VAL A 82 10.08 22.63 8.16
CA VAL A 82 8.69 22.92 8.54
C VAL A 82 8.59 23.26 10.04
N ASN A 83 7.45 23.81 10.48
CA ASN A 83 7.24 24.01 11.90
C ASN A 83 7.07 22.68 12.62
N ARG A 84 7.32 22.68 13.95
CA ARG A 84 7.30 21.48 14.77
C ARG A 84 5.98 20.70 14.67
N ASN A 85 4.86 21.41 14.58
CA ASN A 85 3.52 20.82 14.58
C ASN A 85 2.98 20.54 13.18
N ASP A 86 3.78 20.81 12.12
CA ASP A 86 3.41 20.54 10.74
C ASP A 86 3.84 19.12 10.28
N VAL A 87 4.54 18.36 11.12
CA VAL A 87 4.99 17.00 10.80
C VAL A 87 4.80 16.03 11.97
N ALA A 88 4.23 14.87 11.69
CA ALA A 88 4.09 13.76 12.64
C ALA A 88 4.75 12.49 12.08
N TYR A 89 5.55 11.82 12.91
CA TYR A 89 6.18 10.54 12.56
C TYR A 89 5.36 9.38 13.13
N ILE A 90 4.72 8.63 12.24
CA ILE A 90 3.96 7.44 12.57
C ILE A 90 4.81 6.22 12.23
N HIS A 91 5.20 5.44 13.24
CA HIS A 91 5.99 4.25 13.04
C HIS A 91 5.14 2.99 13.09
N VAL A 92 5.11 2.27 11.97
CA VAL A 92 4.39 0.99 11.86
C VAL A 92 5.32 -0.14 12.29
N THR A 93 4.91 -0.94 13.28
CA THR A 93 5.72 -2.02 13.85
C THR A 93 4.95 -3.33 13.90
N LEU A 94 5.67 -4.43 14.13
CA LEU A 94 5.09 -5.75 14.32
C LEU A 94 5.26 -6.21 15.79
N LEU A 95 4.18 -6.71 16.35
CA LEU A 95 4.13 -7.38 17.64
C LEU A 95 3.82 -8.86 17.44
N PRO A 96 4.82 -9.71 17.21
CA PRO A 96 4.59 -11.13 16.94
C PRO A 96 4.04 -11.85 18.18
N TYR A 97 3.02 -12.67 17.96
CA TYR A 97 2.51 -13.61 18.96
C TYR A 97 3.23 -14.95 18.82
N ILE A 98 3.83 -15.40 19.92
CA ILE A 98 4.53 -16.69 19.96
C ILE A 98 3.57 -17.75 20.50
N LYS A 99 3.07 -18.60 19.64
CA LYS A 99 2.08 -19.64 19.97
C LYS A 99 2.54 -20.56 21.11
N THR A 100 3.83 -20.92 21.14
CA THR A 100 4.40 -21.82 22.16
C THR A 100 4.45 -21.22 23.56
N SER A 101 4.60 -19.90 23.69
CA SER A 101 4.60 -19.22 24.99
C SER A 101 3.28 -18.52 25.31
N GLY A 102 2.35 -18.43 24.36
CA GLY A 102 1.09 -17.74 24.55
C GLY A 102 1.22 -16.23 24.72
N GLU A 103 2.31 -15.61 24.22
CA GLU A 103 2.63 -14.22 24.51
C GLU A 103 2.90 -13.38 23.27
N ILE A 104 2.48 -12.11 23.33
CA ILE A 104 2.90 -11.08 22.37
C ILE A 104 4.30 -10.57 22.79
N LYS A 105 5.24 -10.56 21.86
CA LYS A 105 6.59 -10.07 22.09
C LYS A 105 6.75 -8.60 21.68
N THR A 106 7.14 -7.76 22.62
CA THR A 106 7.35 -6.32 22.41
C THR A 106 8.78 -5.96 22.00
N LYS A 107 9.72 -6.88 22.12
CA LYS A 107 11.14 -6.65 21.81
C LYS A 107 11.40 -6.20 20.38
N PRO A 108 10.80 -6.80 19.34
CA PRO A 108 11.00 -6.34 17.94
C PRO A 108 10.63 -4.88 17.77
N THR A 109 9.48 -4.44 18.27
CA THR A 109 9.05 -3.03 18.25
C THR A 109 10.02 -2.12 19.02
N GLN A 110 10.48 -2.53 20.22
CA GLN A 110 11.45 -1.76 21.00
C GLN A 110 12.77 -1.59 20.23
N HIS A 111 13.25 -2.64 19.56
CA HIS A 111 14.47 -2.59 18.75
C HIS A 111 14.29 -1.68 17.53
N SER A 112 13.19 -1.80 16.83
CA SER A 112 12.89 -0.95 15.66
C SER A 112 12.83 0.53 16.04
N VAL A 113 12.18 0.88 17.16
CA VAL A 113 12.14 2.26 17.66
C VAL A 113 13.53 2.73 18.13
N LYS A 114 14.33 1.85 18.76
CA LYS A 114 15.71 2.18 19.14
C LYS A 114 16.55 2.52 17.93
N GLU A 115 16.43 1.73 16.86
CA GLU A 115 17.14 1.95 15.61
C GLU A 115 16.70 3.26 14.94
N LEU A 116 15.41 3.55 14.89
CA LEU A 116 14.88 4.82 14.39
C LEU A 116 15.42 6.02 15.16
N ARG A 117 15.53 5.90 16.49
CA ARG A 117 16.12 6.94 17.35
C ARG A 117 17.62 7.12 17.11
N SER A 118 18.35 6.07 16.76
CA SER A 118 19.79 6.18 16.46
C SER A 118 20.05 7.03 15.23
N ILE A 119 19.07 7.10 14.30
CA ILE A 119 19.08 8.00 13.15
C ILE A 119 18.65 9.42 13.55
N GLY A 120 18.07 9.62 14.73
CA GLY A 120 17.59 10.92 15.21
C GLY A 120 16.10 11.17 15.02
N ILE A 121 15.31 10.13 14.74
CA ILE A 121 13.85 10.22 14.61
C ILE A 121 13.19 9.62 15.85
N GLN A 122 12.45 10.44 16.60
CA GLN A 122 11.53 10.00 17.63
C GLN A 122 10.14 9.84 17.02
N PRO A 123 9.54 8.66 17.02
CA PRO A 123 8.16 8.51 16.55
C PRO A 123 7.20 9.22 17.52
N ASP A 124 6.17 9.82 16.95
CA ASP A 124 5.11 10.50 17.70
C ASP A 124 3.94 9.54 17.99
N LEU A 125 3.68 8.64 17.04
CA LEU A 125 2.70 7.57 17.19
C LEU A 125 3.30 6.22 16.78
N LEU A 126 2.82 5.15 17.42
CA LEU A 126 3.11 3.76 17.05
C LEU A 126 1.84 3.09 16.53
N VAL A 127 1.89 2.52 15.33
CA VAL A 127 0.86 1.61 14.82
C VAL A 127 1.39 0.19 14.94
N CYS A 128 0.84 -0.55 15.89
CA CYS A 128 1.34 -1.87 16.28
C CYS A 128 0.53 -2.97 15.63
N ARG A 129 1.05 -3.57 14.54
CA ARG A 129 0.43 -4.73 13.91
C ARG A 129 0.55 -5.95 14.82
N SER A 130 -0.55 -6.66 14.99
CA SER A 130 -0.62 -7.89 15.78
C SER A 130 -1.76 -8.79 15.29
N ASP A 131 -1.58 -10.11 15.43
CA ASP A 131 -2.64 -11.10 15.21
C ASP A 131 -3.51 -11.33 16.46
N LYS A 132 -3.15 -10.71 17.59
CA LYS A 132 -3.89 -10.79 18.86
C LYS A 132 -4.07 -9.42 19.48
N PRO A 133 -5.19 -9.20 20.22
CA PRO A 133 -5.45 -7.93 20.91
C PRO A 133 -4.34 -7.51 21.86
N ILE A 134 -4.04 -6.22 21.89
CA ILE A 134 -3.03 -5.61 22.74
C ILE A 134 -3.71 -5.07 24.00
N ASN A 135 -3.43 -5.66 25.15
CA ASN A 135 -3.99 -5.19 26.41
C ASN A 135 -3.31 -3.90 26.91
N GLU A 136 -3.94 -3.23 27.87
CA GLU A 136 -3.42 -1.97 28.43
C GLU A 136 -2.01 -2.11 29.04
N GLY A 137 -1.70 -3.25 29.65
CA GLY A 137 -0.37 -3.51 30.20
C GLY A 137 0.72 -3.48 29.12
N LEU A 138 0.43 -4.04 27.95
CA LEU A 138 1.33 -3.99 26.80
C LEU A 138 1.40 -2.57 26.21
N LYS A 139 0.27 -1.84 26.10
CA LYS A 139 0.27 -0.43 25.66
C LYS A 139 1.13 0.44 26.60
N LYS A 140 1.00 0.30 27.93
CA LYS A 140 1.85 0.99 28.93
C LYS A 140 3.33 0.65 28.78
N LYS A 141 3.64 -0.64 28.58
CA LYS A 141 5.02 -1.10 28.38
C LYS A 141 5.63 -0.50 27.11
N LEU A 142 4.92 -0.53 25.98
CA LEU A 142 5.37 0.08 24.72
C LEU A 142 5.53 1.59 24.86
N SER A 143 4.56 2.28 25.44
CA SER A 143 4.62 3.70 25.74
C SER A 143 5.92 4.06 26.50
N GLY A 144 6.22 3.37 27.59
CA GLY A 144 7.43 3.62 28.38
C GLY A 144 8.72 3.36 27.62
N PHE A 145 8.85 2.21 26.95
CA PHE A 145 10.08 1.88 26.20
C PHE A 145 10.28 2.71 24.94
N CYS A 146 9.19 3.03 24.24
CA CYS A 146 9.24 3.76 22.97
C CYS A 146 9.11 5.27 23.15
N GLY A 147 8.85 5.76 24.38
CA GLY A 147 8.75 7.20 24.68
C GLY A 147 7.65 7.90 23.91
N VAL A 148 6.52 7.24 23.74
CA VAL A 148 5.31 7.80 23.11
C VAL A 148 4.19 7.85 24.15
N ASN A 149 3.21 8.73 23.95
CA ASN A 149 2.03 8.75 24.81
C ASN A 149 1.29 7.40 24.70
N ILE A 150 0.68 6.94 25.81
CA ILE A 150 -0.08 5.67 25.80
C ILE A 150 -1.22 5.68 24.78
N ASN A 151 -1.89 6.81 24.59
CA ASN A 151 -2.95 6.96 23.59
C ASN A 151 -2.42 6.98 22.14
N SER A 152 -1.11 7.22 21.97
CA SER A 152 -0.43 7.16 20.67
C SER A 152 0.07 5.75 20.33
N VAL A 153 -0.20 4.74 21.18
CA VAL A 153 0.03 3.32 20.89
C VAL A 153 -1.25 2.74 20.31
N ILE A 154 -1.32 2.73 19.00
CA ILE A 154 -2.49 2.32 18.22
C ILE A 154 -2.40 0.83 17.90
N GLU A 155 -3.42 0.08 18.24
CA GLU A 155 -3.55 -1.32 17.84
C GLU A 155 -3.95 -1.41 16.35
N ALA A 156 -3.29 -2.29 15.62
CA ALA A 156 -3.64 -2.64 14.24
C ALA A 156 -3.71 -4.17 14.12
N LEU A 157 -4.85 -4.71 14.53
CA LEU A 157 -5.14 -6.14 14.39
C LEU A 157 -5.21 -6.55 12.92
N ASP A 158 -4.77 -7.78 12.65
CA ASP A 158 -4.99 -8.41 11.36
C ASP A 158 -6.50 -8.47 11.08
N ALA A 159 -6.91 -7.94 9.95
CA ALA A 159 -8.30 -7.81 9.56
C ALA A 159 -8.68 -8.87 8.51
N ASP A 160 -9.97 -9.19 8.44
CA ASP A 160 -10.56 -10.06 7.42
C ASP A 160 -10.40 -9.52 5.99
N SER A 161 -10.24 -8.21 5.88
CA SER A 161 -10.00 -7.50 4.62
C SER A 161 -9.19 -6.23 4.87
N ILE A 162 -8.33 -5.87 3.91
CA ILE A 162 -7.61 -4.58 3.93
C ILE A 162 -8.57 -3.39 3.95
N TYR A 163 -9.77 -3.54 3.42
CA TYR A 163 -10.82 -2.51 3.44
C TYR A 163 -11.42 -2.28 4.83
N SER A 164 -11.28 -3.24 5.76
CA SER A 164 -11.72 -3.08 7.16
C SER A 164 -10.73 -2.27 8.01
N VAL A 165 -9.46 -2.17 7.58
CA VAL A 165 -8.38 -1.51 8.33
C VAL A 165 -8.68 -0.04 8.67
N PRO A 166 -9.19 0.82 7.75
CA PRO A 166 -9.49 2.21 8.08
C PRO A 166 -10.50 2.36 9.22
N LEU A 167 -11.53 1.50 9.27
CA LEU A 167 -12.53 1.51 10.35
C LEU A 167 -11.90 1.11 11.69
N SER A 168 -11.04 0.09 11.67
CA SER A 168 -10.32 -0.36 12.87
C SER A 168 -9.38 0.72 13.40
N LEU A 169 -8.60 1.36 12.55
CA LEU A 169 -7.68 2.44 12.93
C LEU A 169 -8.42 3.69 13.43
N LYS A 170 -9.58 4.03 12.83
CA LYS A 170 -10.45 5.10 13.33
C LYS A 170 -10.94 4.77 14.74
N LYS A 171 -11.43 3.54 14.98
CA LYS A 171 -11.90 3.07 16.28
C LYS A 171 -10.79 3.13 17.34
N GLU A 172 -9.56 2.77 17.00
CA GLU A 172 -8.40 2.84 17.87
C GLU A 172 -7.88 4.27 18.09
N GLY A 173 -8.42 5.26 17.39
CA GLY A 173 -8.14 6.67 17.59
C GLY A 173 -6.94 7.21 16.82
N LEU A 174 -6.42 6.52 15.80
CA LEU A 174 -5.27 6.99 15.02
C LEU A 174 -5.49 8.40 14.49
N CYS A 175 -6.62 8.67 13.83
CA CYS A 175 -6.92 10.00 13.29
C CYS A 175 -6.95 11.06 14.39
N LYS A 176 -7.65 10.77 15.50
CA LYS A 176 -7.80 11.69 16.64
C LYS A 176 -6.44 12.08 17.23
N GLU A 177 -5.59 11.09 17.51
CA GLU A 177 -4.27 11.36 18.11
C GLU A 177 -3.33 12.04 17.12
N THR A 178 -3.40 11.72 15.82
CA THR A 178 -2.61 12.40 14.78
C THR A 178 -3.02 13.86 14.63
N LEU A 179 -4.31 14.16 14.52
CA LEU A 179 -4.82 15.54 14.42
C LEU A 179 -4.49 16.37 15.68
N LYS A 180 -4.61 15.74 16.86
CA LYS A 180 -4.20 16.37 18.12
C LYS A 180 -2.72 16.72 18.15
N TYR A 181 -1.86 15.82 17.65
CA TYR A 181 -0.41 16.06 17.59
C TYR A 181 -0.07 17.19 16.62
N LEU A 182 -0.76 17.26 15.50
CA LEU A 182 -0.60 18.31 14.49
C LEU A 182 -1.36 19.62 14.84
N GLU A 183 -1.99 19.70 16.01
CA GLU A 183 -2.82 20.84 16.44
C GLU A 183 -3.92 21.22 15.43
N LEU A 184 -4.42 20.22 14.70
CA LEU A 184 -5.51 20.38 13.75
C LEU A 184 -6.87 20.11 14.42
N GLU A 185 -7.91 20.78 13.90
CA GLU A 185 -9.27 20.54 14.36
C GLU A 185 -9.69 19.09 14.10
N ASN A 186 -10.16 18.42 15.15
CA ASN A 186 -10.70 17.07 15.03
C ASN A 186 -12.14 17.12 14.53
N LYS A 187 -12.33 17.08 13.22
CA LYS A 187 -13.64 16.92 12.60
C LYS A 187 -14.03 15.46 12.52
N GLU A 188 -15.29 15.19 12.83
CA GLU A 188 -15.82 13.83 12.68
C GLU A 188 -15.76 13.39 11.22
N CYS A 189 -15.10 12.27 10.96
CA CYS A 189 -14.99 11.71 9.61
C CYS A 189 -16.24 10.88 9.30
N ASP A 190 -16.98 11.23 8.25
CA ASP A 190 -18.08 10.43 7.74
C ASP A 190 -17.53 9.25 6.91
N LEU A 191 -17.64 8.05 7.46
CA LEU A 191 -17.23 6.80 6.80
C LEU A 191 -18.41 5.92 6.37
N LYS A 192 -19.62 6.45 6.29
CA LYS A 192 -20.82 5.66 5.93
C LYS A 192 -20.67 4.90 4.62
N ASN A 193 -20.13 5.56 3.59
CA ASN A 193 -19.89 4.90 2.30
C ASN A 193 -18.88 3.77 2.43
N TRP A 194 -17.85 3.95 3.28
CA TRP A 194 -16.86 2.92 3.55
C TRP A 194 -17.44 1.75 4.36
N GLU A 195 -18.28 2.05 5.35
CA GLU A 195 -19.02 1.05 6.12
C GLU A 195 -19.96 0.23 5.23
N ASN A 196 -20.64 0.88 4.28
CA ASN A 196 -21.48 0.21 3.28
C ASN A 196 -20.66 -0.71 2.37
N LEU A 197 -19.47 -0.28 1.94
CA LEU A 197 -18.55 -1.13 1.16
C LEU A 197 -18.19 -2.41 1.94
N ILE A 198 -17.82 -2.27 3.22
CA ILE A 198 -17.50 -3.42 4.07
C ILE A 198 -18.72 -4.31 4.29
N HIS A 199 -19.88 -3.71 4.49
CA HIS A 199 -21.12 -4.46 4.61
C HIS A 199 -21.39 -5.33 3.37
N ASN A 200 -21.29 -4.74 2.17
CA ASN A 200 -21.50 -5.46 0.91
C ASN A 200 -20.43 -6.55 0.70
N LEU A 201 -19.17 -6.26 1.04
CA LEU A 201 -18.08 -7.23 0.97
C LEU A 201 -18.34 -8.48 1.84
N ARG A 202 -18.89 -8.27 3.05
CA ARG A 202 -19.18 -9.35 4.00
C ARG A 202 -20.48 -10.08 3.71
N ASN A 203 -21.39 -9.44 2.99
CA ASN A 203 -22.72 -9.97 2.64
C ASN A 203 -22.94 -9.92 1.13
N PRO A 204 -22.12 -10.65 0.35
CA PRO A 204 -22.28 -10.69 -1.10
C PRO A 204 -23.56 -11.43 -1.46
N GLY A 205 -24.14 -11.10 -2.62
CA GLY A 205 -25.24 -11.85 -3.21
C GLY A 205 -24.76 -13.04 -4.04
N ALA A 206 -25.42 -13.26 -5.19
CA ALA A 206 -25.11 -14.39 -6.08
C ALA A 206 -23.67 -14.28 -6.63
N PRO A 207 -22.98 -15.43 -6.84
CA PRO A 207 -21.69 -15.44 -7.48
C PRO A 207 -21.79 -15.05 -8.96
N ILE A 208 -20.77 -14.33 -9.44
CA ILE A 208 -20.54 -14.04 -10.85
C ILE A 208 -19.20 -14.66 -11.22
N LYS A 209 -19.23 -15.62 -12.14
CA LYS A 209 -18.04 -16.33 -12.64
C LYS A 209 -17.35 -15.50 -13.72
N VAL A 210 -16.17 -14.99 -13.43
CA VAL A 210 -15.38 -14.19 -14.37
C VAL A 210 -14.11 -14.93 -14.76
N ALA A 211 -13.93 -15.25 -16.04
CA ALA A 211 -12.66 -15.78 -16.53
C ALA A 211 -11.67 -14.63 -16.80
N LEU A 212 -10.51 -14.68 -16.17
CA LEU A 212 -9.37 -13.83 -16.49
C LEU A 212 -8.38 -14.61 -17.34
N VAL A 213 -8.38 -14.32 -18.65
CA VAL A 213 -7.57 -15.03 -19.65
C VAL A 213 -6.23 -14.31 -19.83
N GLY A 214 -5.20 -14.80 -19.20
CA GLY A 214 -3.90 -14.12 -19.12
C GLY A 214 -2.70 -15.01 -19.46
N LYS A 215 -1.53 -14.36 -19.58
CA LYS A 215 -0.22 -15.03 -19.79
C LYS A 215 0.51 -15.33 -18.48
N TYR A 216 0.25 -14.56 -17.43
CA TYR A 216 1.00 -14.56 -16.17
C TYR A 216 0.13 -15.02 -15.01
N ILE A 217 -0.70 -16.04 -15.24
CA ILE A 217 -1.66 -16.53 -14.25
C ILE A 217 -1.01 -17.19 -13.04
N GLU A 218 0.23 -17.66 -13.18
CA GLU A 218 1.01 -18.25 -12.08
C GLU A 218 1.55 -17.19 -11.10
N LEU A 219 1.63 -15.92 -11.55
CA LEU A 219 2.08 -14.79 -10.75
C LEU A 219 0.85 -13.95 -10.38
N GLY A 220 0.22 -14.25 -9.26
CA GLY A 220 -1.01 -13.56 -8.80
C GLY A 220 -0.92 -12.04 -8.82
N ASP A 221 0.27 -11.49 -8.52
CA ASP A 221 0.51 -10.04 -8.49
C ASP A 221 0.51 -9.37 -9.88
N ALA A 222 0.75 -10.14 -10.96
CA ALA A 222 0.82 -9.58 -12.31
C ALA A 222 -0.48 -8.91 -12.75
N TYR A 223 -1.60 -9.35 -12.23
CA TYR A 223 -2.93 -8.82 -12.54
C TYR A 223 -3.68 -8.28 -11.33
N LEU A 224 -2.97 -7.99 -10.23
CA LEU A 224 -3.58 -7.55 -8.97
C LEU A 224 -4.54 -6.38 -9.16
N SER A 225 -4.16 -5.34 -9.92
CA SER A 225 -5.02 -4.18 -10.17
C SER A 225 -6.30 -4.52 -10.95
N VAL A 226 -6.24 -5.49 -11.87
CA VAL A 226 -7.42 -5.96 -12.61
C VAL A 226 -8.34 -6.75 -11.70
N VAL A 227 -7.78 -7.64 -10.87
CA VAL A 227 -8.53 -8.42 -9.89
C VAL A 227 -9.21 -7.53 -8.86
N GLU A 228 -8.50 -6.53 -8.33
CA GLU A 228 -9.09 -5.58 -7.38
C GLU A 228 -10.17 -4.72 -8.03
N ALA A 229 -10.00 -4.31 -9.29
CA ALA A 229 -11.05 -3.59 -10.02
C ALA A 229 -12.32 -4.45 -10.20
N LEU A 230 -12.17 -5.73 -10.53
CA LEU A 230 -13.30 -6.67 -10.61
C LEU A 230 -13.95 -6.88 -9.24
N ARG A 231 -13.14 -7.02 -8.19
CA ARG A 231 -13.64 -7.14 -6.81
C ARG A 231 -14.45 -5.91 -6.40
N HIS A 232 -13.93 -4.71 -6.66
CA HIS A 232 -14.66 -3.46 -6.38
C HIS A 232 -15.99 -3.38 -7.12
N ALA A 233 -16.02 -3.75 -8.41
CA ALA A 233 -17.25 -3.78 -9.19
C ALA A 233 -18.27 -4.77 -8.61
N CYS A 234 -17.82 -5.97 -8.20
CA CYS A 234 -18.70 -6.96 -7.58
C CYS A 234 -19.23 -6.49 -6.21
N ILE A 235 -18.40 -5.84 -5.38
CA ILE A 235 -18.83 -5.28 -4.09
C ILE A 235 -19.94 -4.24 -4.30
N GLU A 236 -19.77 -3.33 -5.27
CA GLU A 236 -20.77 -2.30 -5.58
C GLU A 236 -22.09 -2.92 -6.08
N GLN A 237 -21.99 -3.95 -6.91
CA GLN A 237 -23.14 -4.70 -7.42
C GLN A 237 -23.71 -5.73 -6.43
N LYS A 238 -23.14 -5.80 -5.22
CA LYS A 238 -23.51 -6.79 -4.18
C LYS A 238 -23.44 -8.23 -4.69
N ALA A 239 -22.42 -8.55 -5.47
CA ALA A 239 -22.18 -9.87 -6.02
C ALA A 239 -20.89 -10.48 -5.44
N LEU A 240 -20.79 -11.80 -5.44
CA LEU A 240 -19.57 -12.52 -5.11
C LEU A 240 -18.73 -12.73 -6.38
N LEU A 241 -17.50 -12.24 -6.39
CA LEU A 241 -16.58 -12.52 -7.49
C LEU A 241 -16.07 -13.96 -7.39
N ASP A 242 -16.46 -14.80 -8.34
CA ASP A 242 -15.88 -16.14 -8.57
C ASP A 242 -14.90 -16.04 -9.74
N LEU A 243 -13.60 -15.87 -9.41
CA LEU A 243 -12.55 -15.57 -10.39
C LEU A 243 -11.87 -16.85 -10.90
N HIS A 244 -12.03 -17.13 -12.18
CA HIS A 244 -11.40 -18.24 -12.86
C HIS A 244 -10.15 -17.78 -13.62
N TRP A 245 -8.99 -18.25 -13.17
CA TRP A 245 -7.72 -17.97 -13.82
C TRP A 245 -7.52 -18.91 -15.00
N VAL A 246 -7.43 -18.39 -16.21
CA VAL A 246 -7.31 -19.17 -17.45
C VAL A 246 -6.03 -18.80 -18.19
N SER A 247 -5.18 -19.78 -18.46
CA SER A 247 -3.98 -19.59 -19.28
C SER A 247 -4.34 -19.45 -20.75
N ALA A 248 -3.92 -18.35 -21.35
CA ALA A 248 -4.06 -18.15 -22.79
C ALA A 248 -3.32 -19.25 -23.60
N GLU A 249 -2.18 -19.75 -23.09
CA GLU A 249 -1.43 -20.84 -23.73
C GLU A 249 -2.16 -22.19 -23.64
N MET A 250 -2.94 -22.41 -22.58
CA MET A 250 -3.75 -23.63 -22.46
C MET A 250 -4.92 -23.61 -23.44
N ILE A 251 -5.49 -22.43 -23.71
CA ILE A 251 -6.51 -22.26 -24.77
C ILE A 251 -5.92 -22.54 -26.16
N GLU A 252 -4.66 -22.16 -26.42
CA GLU A 252 -3.99 -22.50 -27.68
C GLU A 252 -3.82 -24.00 -27.92
N LYS A 253 -3.56 -24.74 -26.84
CA LYS A 253 -3.33 -26.19 -26.89
C LYS A 253 -4.62 -27.02 -26.94
N ASN A 254 -5.69 -26.47 -26.37
CA ASN A 254 -6.99 -27.10 -26.27
C ASN A 254 -8.04 -26.23 -26.99
N SER A 255 -9.28 -26.23 -26.53
CA SER A 255 -10.30 -25.29 -27.02
C SER A 255 -10.67 -24.24 -25.99
N ALA A 256 -11.12 -23.07 -26.44
CA ALA A 256 -11.63 -22.04 -25.55
C ALA A 256 -12.87 -22.55 -24.77
N GLU A 257 -13.69 -23.35 -25.42
CA GLU A 257 -14.88 -23.96 -24.84
C GLU A 257 -14.58 -24.78 -23.58
N THR A 258 -13.45 -25.49 -23.54
CA THR A 258 -13.03 -26.30 -22.38
C THR A 258 -12.90 -25.47 -21.09
N TYR A 259 -12.51 -24.21 -21.23
CA TYR A 259 -12.20 -23.34 -20.09
C TYR A 259 -13.23 -22.24 -19.85
N LEU A 260 -14.06 -21.91 -20.84
CA LEU A 260 -14.91 -20.73 -20.83
C LEU A 260 -16.41 -21.03 -20.92
N ASN A 261 -16.81 -22.30 -20.96
CA ASN A 261 -18.21 -22.69 -21.19
C ASN A 261 -19.14 -22.34 -20.04
N GLU A 262 -18.60 -22.20 -18.81
CA GLU A 262 -19.43 -21.99 -17.61
C GLU A 262 -19.20 -20.62 -16.96
N VAL A 263 -18.70 -19.63 -17.71
CA VAL A 263 -18.41 -18.32 -17.15
C VAL A 263 -19.45 -17.28 -17.58
N ASP A 264 -19.74 -16.34 -16.69
CA ASP A 264 -20.68 -15.26 -16.94
C ASP A 264 -20.02 -14.09 -17.70
N ALA A 265 -18.70 -13.91 -17.58
CA ALA A 265 -17.94 -12.87 -18.25
C ALA A 265 -16.47 -13.27 -18.48
N ILE A 266 -15.85 -12.63 -19.47
CA ILE A 266 -14.44 -12.86 -19.82
C ILE A 266 -13.70 -11.53 -19.82
N VAL A 267 -12.54 -11.51 -19.11
CA VAL A 267 -11.60 -10.39 -19.12
C VAL A 267 -10.26 -10.85 -19.68
N VAL A 268 -9.76 -10.12 -20.68
CA VAL A 268 -8.43 -10.37 -21.25
C VAL A 268 -7.52 -9.19 -20.90
N PRO A 269 -6.60 -9.32 -19.94
CA PRO A 269 -5.69 -8.26 -19.56
C PRO A 269 -4.59 -8.07 -20.61
N GLY A 270 -3.91 -6.93 -20.54
CA GLY A 270 -2.75 -6.62 -21.36
C GLY A 270 -1.59 -7.60 -21.19
N GLY A 271 -0.61 -7.51 -22.06
CA GLY A 271 0.63 -8.30 -21.98
C GLY A 271 1.37 -8.27 -23.31
N PHE A 272 2.63 -7.88 -23.28
CA PHE A 272 3.48 -7.78 -24.47
C PHE A 272 3.99 -9.14 -24.97
N GLY A 273 4.40 -9.17 -26.25
CA GLY A 273 4.99 -10.34 -26.90
C GLY A 273 3.97 -11.35 -27.43
N ASN A 274 4.45 -12.30 -28.24
CA ASN A 274 3.60 -13.19 -29.04
C ASN A 274 3.05 -14.40 -28.28
N ARG A 275 3.58 -14.72 -27.10
CA ARG A 275 3.16 -15.85 -26.29
C ARG A 275 1.68 -15.73 -25.89
N GLY A 276 0.87 -16.76 -26.14
CA GLY A 276 -0.54 -16.81 -25.75
C GLY A 276 -1.47 -15.88 -26.56
N VAL A 277 -1.01 -15.27 -27.66
CA VAL A 277 -1.85 -14.36 -28.48
C VAL A 277 -2.99 -15.11 -29.15
N ASN A 278 -2.73 -16.28 -29.73
CA ASN A 278 -3.77 -17.07 -30.39
C ASN A 278 -4.84 -17.54 -29.39
N GLY A 279 -4.44 -17.88 -28.16
CA GLY A 279 -5.38 -18.23 -27.10
C GLY A 279 -6.27 -17.07 -26.68
N LYS A 280 -5.73 -15.85 -26.61
CA LYS A 280 -6.53 -14.64 -26.38
C LYS A 280 -7.52 -14.41 -27.54
N ILE A 281 -7.06 -14.53 -28.81
CA ILE A 281 -7.93 -14.40 -29.99
C ILE A 281 -9.05 -15.45 -29.94
N SER A 282 -8.72 -16.69 -29.56
CA SER A 282 -9.72 -17.77 -29.42
C SER A 282 -10.74 -17.46 -28.32
N ALA A 283 -10.30 -16.90 -27.17
CA ALA A 283 -11.19 -16.48 -26.10
C ALA A 283 -12.11 -15.33 -26.54
N ILE A 284 -11.58 -14.34 -27.26
CA ILE A 284 -12.36 -13.23 -27.83
C ILE A 284 -13.42 -13.74 -28.84
N LYS A 285 -13.00 -14.65 -29.71
CA LYS A 285 -13.91 -15.28 -30.69
C LYS A 285 -15.02 -16.02 -29.94
N PHE A 286 -14.68 -16.84 -28.96
CA PHE A 286 -15.62 -17.59 -28.13
C PHE A 286 -16.63 -16.66 -27.44
N ALA A 287 -16.16 -15.60 -26.79
CA ALA A 287 -17.01 -14.61 -26.14
C ALA A 287 -18.03 -14.00 -27.09
N ARG A 288 -17.58 -13.58 -28.31
CA ARG A 288 -18.42 -12.98 -29.33
C ARG A 288 -19.47 -13.96 -29.86
N GLU A 289 -19.06 -15.19 -30.19
CA GLU A 289 -19.96 -16.19 -30.80
C GLU A 289 -21.02 -16.69 -29.80
N ASN A 290 -20.65 -16.79 -28.51
CA ASN A 290 -21.55 -17.22 -27.43
C ASN A 290 -22.24 -16.05 -26.70
N LYS A 291 -22.03 -14.79 -27.15
CA LYS A 291 -22.60 -13.57 -26.56
C LYS A 291 -22.31 -13.41 -25.09
N ILE A 292 -21.09 -13.85 -24.63
CA ILE A 292 -20.62 -13.69 -23.27
C ILE A 292 -20.06 -12.27 -23.13
N PRO A 293 -20.41 -11.51 -22.08
CA PRO A 293 -19.80 -10.22 -21.76
C PRO A 293 -18.27 -10.27 -21.78
N PHE A 294 -17.64 -9.34 -22.47
CA PHE A 294 -16.22 -9.33 -22.71
C PHE A 294 -15.60 -7.97 -22.44
N LEU A 295 -14.45 -7.95 -21.74
CA LEU A 295 -13.62 -6.77 -21.57
C LEU A 295 -12.18 -7.06 -21.94
N GLY A 296 -11.64 -6.35 -22.93
CA GLY A 296 -10.23 -6.36 -23.28
C GLY A 296 -9.52 -5.11 -22.76
N LEU A 297 -8.33 -5.31 -22.19
CA LEU A 297 -7.48 -4.24 -21.66
C LEU A 297 -6.17 -4.18 -22.43
N CYS A 298 -5.80 -3.03 -22.99
CA CYS A 298 -4.59 -2.83 -23.79
C CYS A 298 -4.54 -3.78 -25.01
N LEU A 299 -3.72 -4.84 -24.97
CA LEU A 299 -3.62 -5.91 -25.98
C LEU A 299 -4.61 -7.07 -25.71
N GLY A 300 -5.55 -6.84 -24.87
CA GLY A 300 -6.62 -7.80 -24.58
C GLY A 300 -7.86 -7.63 -25.45
#